data_cb70f12a19b62d1fe34641e17a6335b0
#
_entry.id   cb70f12a19b62d1fe34641e17a6335b0
#
_cell.length_a   1.000
_cell.length_b   1.000
_cell.length_c   1.000
_cell.angle_alpha   90.00
_cell.angle_beta   90.00
_cell.angle_gamma   90.00
#
_symmetry.space_group_name_H-M   'P 1'
#
loop_
_entity.id
_entity.type
_entity.pdbx_description
1 polymer ?
#
loop_
_entity_poly.entity_id
_entity_poly.type
_entity_poly.pdbx_seq_one_letter_code
_entity_poly.pdbx_strand_id
1 'polypeptide(L)'
;MGIKEIIVEACSDDIITATEAINLFSIITESEVSKVDKDFKPKESMKLSSFQKIHITESIIEEYKSKYPDLKHVRCKDTDTYKCDGYMWLDGKNLVCHVGSCEYLDDKTKWIVSLEITKNYKGHGLSKQLIDYAVKNMECKYLSVDKSNKLAKMIYDEYGFKVYQEDKKMYYMTLDTNPVKS
;
A
#
# COMPACT_ATOMS: atom_id res chain seq x y z
N MET A 1 1.27 20.03 -11.31
CA MET A 1 0.17 19.39 -10.58
C MET A 1 -0.04 20.14 -9.29
N GLY A 2 -1.21 20.73 -9.09
CA GLY A 2 -1.54 21.50 -7.88
C GLY A 2 -1.86 20.56 -6.71
N ILE A 3 -1.85 21.10 -5.49
CA ILE A 3 -2.09 20.33 -4.25
C ILE A 3 -3.47 19.64 -4.27
N LYS A 4 -4.46 20.25 -4.91
CA LYS A 4 -5.83 19.71 -5.08
C LYS A 4 -5.87 18.50 -5.99
N GLU A 5 -5.14 18.56 -7.10
CA GLU A 5 -5.02 17.43 -8.03
C GLU A 5 -4.36 16.24 -7.31
N ILE A 6 -3.35 16.51 -6.47
CA ILE A 6 -2.71 15.50 -5.64
C ILE A 6 -3.72 14.88 -4.64
N ILE A 7 -4.55 15.70 -3.98
CA ILE A 7 -5.56 15.20 -3.02
C ILE A 7 -6.63 14.36 -3.72
N VAL A 8 -7.12 14.79 -4.88
CA VAL A 8 -8.13 14.04 -5.66
C VAL A 8 -7.54 12.73 -6.15
N GLU A 9 -6.31 12.75 -6.69
CA GLU A 9 -5.61 11.55 -7.11
C GLU A 9 -5.37 10.61 -5.93
N ALA A 10 -4.93 11.14 -4.78
CA ALA A 10 -4.76 10.40 -3.55
C ALA A 10 -6.05 9.70 -3.08
N CYS A 11 -7.18 10.37 -3.17
CA CYS A 11 -8.47 9.77 -2.84
C CYS A 11 -8.90 8.75 -3.90
N SER A 12 -8.65 9.01 -5.18
CA SER A 12 -8.95 8.09 -6.29
C SER A 12 -8.09 6.83 -6.26
N ASP A 13 -6.87 6.95 -5.76
CA ASP A 13 -5.90 5.86 -5.67
C ASP A 13 -5.90 5.15 -4.32
N ASP A 14 -6.92 5.41 -3.49
CA ASP A 14 -7.12 4.77 -2.19
C ASP A 14 -6.06 5.12 -1.12
N ILE A 15 -5.43 6.27 -1.28
CA ILE A 15 -4.33 6.73 -0.44
C ILE A 15 -4.87 7.43 0.80
N ILE A 16 -5.91 8.22 0.64
CA ILE A 16 -6.61 8.87 1.74
C ILE A 16 -8.10 8.53 1.65
N THR A 17 -8.74 8.46 2.81
CA THR A 17 -10.19 8.32 2.87
C THR A 17 -10.85 9.63 2.43
N ALA A 18 -12.11 9.53 2.04
CA ALA A 18 -12.92 10.70 1.74
C ALA A 18 -12.95 11.73 2.89
N THR A 19 -12.97 11.25 4.13
CA THR A 19 -12.95 12.12 5.33
C THR A 19 -11.63 12.85 5.44
N GLU A 20 -10.51 12.19 5.17
CA GLU A 20 -9.17 12.81 5.17
C GLU A 20 -9.01 13.79 4.02
N ALA A 21 -9.53 13.47 2.83
CA ALA A 21 -9.55 14.40 1.71
C ALA A 21 -10.34 15.67 2.06
N ILE A 22 -11.52 15.54 2.67
CA ILE A 22 -12.34 16.67 3.13
C ILE A 22 -11.56 17.51 4.16
N ASN A 23 -10.90 16.87 5.12
CA ASN A 23 -10.09 17.56 6.13
C ASN A 23 -8.91 18.30 5.49
N LEU A 24 -8.21 17.69 4.53
CA LEU A 24 -7.13 18.34 3.80
C LEU A 24 -7.64 19.51 2.97
N PHE A 25 -8.81 19.39 2.32
CA PHE A 25 -9.44 20.50 1.61
C PHE A 25 -9.83 21.66 2.54
N SER A 26 -10.24 21.40 3.78
CA SER A 26 -10.60 22.44 4.74
C SER A 26 -9.40 23.27 5.23
N ILE A 27 -8.20 22.72 5.14
CA ILE A 27 -6.93 23.41 5.48
C ILE A 27 -6.49 24.34 4.34
N ILE A 28 -6.92 24.06 3.10
CA ILE A 28 -6.64 24.89 1.94
C ILE A 28 -7.52 26.14 2.02
N THR A 29 -6.91 27.33 2.00
CA THR A 29 -7.61 28.62 2.20
C THR A 29 -8.88 28.77 1.36
N GLU A 30 -9.90 29.45 1.90
CA GLU A 30 -11.23 29.67 1.27
C GLU A 30 -11.17 30.16 -0.19
N SER A 31 -10.15 30.94 -0.56
CA SER A 31 -9.95 31.42 -1.94
C SER A 31 -9.67 30.30 -2.95
N GLU A 32 -9.21 29.15 -2.49
CA GLU A 32 -8.93 27.98 -3.33
C GLU A 32 -10.06 26.97 -3.34
N VAL A 33 -10.88 26.91 -2.29
CA VAL A 33 -12.02 25.98 -2.14
C VAL A 33 -13.12 26.23 -3.19
N SER A 34 -13.25 27.46 -3.69
CA SER A 34 -14.27 27.82 -4.70
C SER A 34 -14.12 27.12 -6.06
N LYS A 35 -13.00 26.42 -6.30
CA LYS A 35 -12.70 25.69 -7.55
C LYS A 35 -12.76 24.17 -7.39
N VAL A 36 -13.15 23.64 -6.23
CA VAL A 36 -13.31 22.20 -6.03
C VAL A 36 -14.54 21.72 -6.80
N ASP A 37 -14.38 20.64 -7.55
CA ASP A 37 -15.46 20.00 -8.26
C ASP A 37 -16.59 19.61 -7.28
N LYS A 38 -17.75 20.23 -7.42
CA LYS A 38 -18.92 20.02 -6.54
C LYS A 38 -19.51 18.62 -6.66
N ASP A 39 -19.07 17.86 -7.67
CA ASP A 39 -19.56 16.50 -7.95
C ASP A 39 -18.67 15.41 -7.32
N PHE A 40 -17.61 15.75 -6.59
CA PHE A 40 -16.80 14.76 -5.89
C PHE A 40 -17.62 14.08 -4.81
N LYS A 41 -18.06 12.86 -5.07
CA LYS A 41 -18.69 11.97 -4.07
C LYS A 41 -17.63 10.97 -3.61
N PRO A 42 -17.25 11.02 -2.31
CA PRO A 42 -16.38 10.00 -1.76
C PRO A 42 -16.99 8.61 -1.93
N LYS A 43 -16.18 7.64 -2.32
CA LYS A 43 -16.63 6.26 -2.39
C LYS A 43 -16.93 5.74 -0.99
N GLU A 44 -17.90 4.84 -0.88
CA GLU A 44 -18.23 4.19 0.38
C GLU A 44 -17.02 3.36 0.87
N SER A 45 -16.67 3.51 2.15
CA SER A 45 -15.54 2.78 2.75
C SER A 45 -15.83 1.28 2.80
N MET A 46 -14.87 0.47 2.33
CA MET A 46 -14.91 -0.99 2.41
C MET A 46 -14.04 -1.50 3.54
N LYS A 47 -14.37 -2.70 4.04
CA LYS A 47 -13.56 -3.38 5.06
C LYS A 47 -12.81 -4.56 4.43
N LEU A 48 -11.52 -4.65 4.68
CA LEU A 48 -10.70 -5.77 4.20
C LEU A 48 -11.24 -7.12 4.68
N SER A 49 -11.82 -7.16 5.89
CA SER A 49 -12.47 -8.34 6.46
C SER A 49 -13.73 -8.82 5.74
N SER A 50 -14.29 -8.02 4.83
CA SER A 50 -15.45 -8.42 4.02
C SER A 50 -15.07 -9.31 2.84
N PHE A 51 -13.78 -9.46 2.55
CA PHE A 51 -13.26 -10.22 1.43
C PHE A 51 -12.63 -11.53 1.87
N GLN A 52 -12.62 -12.51 0.98
CA GLN A 52 -11.97 -13.80 1.24
C GLN A 52 -10.45 -13.65 1.19
N LYS A 53 -9.80 -13.84 2.34
CA LYS A 53 -8.33 -13.83 2.44
C LYS A 53 -7.75 -15.18 2.03
N ILE A 54 -6.76 -15.18 1.15
CA ILE A 54 -6.04 -16.37 0.68
C ILE A 54 -4.54 -16.18 0.89
N HIS A 55 -3.88 -17.19 1.44
CA HIS A 55 -2.42 -17.25 1.48
C HIS A 55 -1.88 -17.61 0.09
N ILE A 56 -0.96 -16.80 -0.42
CA ILE A 56 -0.36 -16.99 -1.75
C ILE A 56 0.69 -18.09 -1.66
N THR A 57 0.37 -19.26 -2.24
CA THR A 57 1.27 -20.40 -2.41
C THR A 57 1.65 -20.56 -3.88
N GLU A 58 2.60 -21.42 -4.19
CA GLU A 58 2.95 -21.74 -5.58
C GLU A 58 1.74 -22.27 -6.37
N SER A 59 0.88 -23.10 -5.74
CA SER A 59 -0.35 -23.57 -6.37
C SER A 59 -1.35 -22.45 -6.67
N ILE A 60 -1.48 -21.47 -5.79
CA ILE A 60 -2.32 -20.29 -5.99
C ILE A 60 -1.75 -19.42 -7.13
N ILE A 61 -0.44 -19.22 -7.18
CA ILE A 61 0.20 -18.50 -8.29
C ILE A 61 -0.11 -19.19 -9.61
N GLU A 62 0.04 -20.50 -9.70
CA GLU A 62 -0.26 -21.27 -10.90
C GLU A 62 -1.75 -21.19 -11.31
N GLU A 63 -2.67 -21.27 -10.34
CA GLU A 63 -4.11 -21.17 -10.58
C GLU A 63 -4.50 -19.80 -11.17
N TYR A 64 -3.90 -18.73 -10.65
CA TYR A 64 -4.28 -17.35 -10.99
C TYR A 64 -3.36 -16.67 -12.00
N LYS A 65 -2.26 -17.29 -12.44
CA LYS A 65 -1.22 -16.68 -13.30
C LYS A 65 -1.73 -16.10 -14.61
N SER A 66 -2.75 -16.72 -15.22
CA SER A 66 -3.32 -16.24 -16.48
C SER A 66 -4.14 -14.95 -16.30
N LYS A 67 -4.76 -14.79 -15.13
CA LYS A 67 -5.62 -13.65 -14.81
C LYS A 67 -4.84 -12.53 -14.10
N TYR A 68 -3.88 -12.89 -13.25
CA TYR A 68 -3.08 -11.99 -12.43
C TYR A 68 -1.59 -12.36 -12.51
N PRO A 69 -0.91 -12.05 -13.63
CA PRO A 69 0.49 -12.47 -13.86
C PRO A 69 1.47 -11.90 -12.84
N ASP A 70 1.13 -10.79 -12.19
CA ASP A 70 1.99 -10.11 -11.23
C ASP A 70 2.01 -10.76 -9.85
N LEU A 71 1.11 -11.72 -9.56
CA LEU A 71 1.12 -12.46 -8.28
C LEU A 71 2.45 -13.16 -7.99
N LYS A 72 3.20 -13.55 -9.02
CA LYS A 72 4.56 -14.11 -8.89
C LYS A 72 5.56 -13.16 -8.22
N HIS A 73 5.30 -11.84 -8.28
CA HIS A 73 6.13 -10.81 -7.66
C HIS A 73 5.69 -10.48 -6.23
N VAL A 74 4.49 -10.91 -5.84
CA VAL A 74 3.97 -10.72 -4.48
C VAL A 74 4.65 -11.68 -3.51
N ARG A 75 4.84 -12.93 -3.93
CA ARG A 75 5.59 -13.95 -3.20
C ARG A 75 6.64 -14.56 -4.11
N CYS A 76 7.88 -14.16 -3.93
CA CYS A 76 9.03 -14.79 -4.58
C CYS A 76 9.34 -16.15 -3.93
N LYS A 77 10.16 -16.95 -4.61
CA LYS A 77 10.67 -18.20 -4.01
C LYS A 77 11.60 -17.88 -2.85
N ASP A 78 11.49 -18.66 -1.80
CA ASP A 78 12.45 -18.64 -0.71
C ASP A 78 13.85 -18.95 -1.21
N THR A 79 14.85 -18.32 -0.61
CA THR A 79 16.27 -18.54 -0.88
C THR A 79 17.02 -18.77 0.43
N ASP A 80 18.33 -19.00 0.35
CA ASP A 80 19.20 -19.10 1.55
C ASP A 80 19.37 -17.76 2.28
N THR A 81 18.96 -16.65 1.65
CA THR A 81 19.13 -15.29 2.18
C THR A 81 17.83 -14.66 2.66
N TYR A 82 16.68 -15.07 2.10
CA TYR A 82 15.38 -14.53 2.51
C TYR A 82 14.24 -15.53 2.34
N LYS A 83 13.18 -15.33 3.12
CA LYS A 83 11.89 -16.03 3.02
C LYS A 83 10.81 -15.03 2.62
N CYS A 84 9.96 -15.44 1.69
CA CYS A 84 8.86 -14.63 1.20
C CYS A 84 7.51 -15.18 1.65
N ASP A 85 6.60 -14.27 1.96
CA ASP A 85 5.21 -14.58 2.30
C ASP A 85 4.27 -13.62 1.56
N GLY A 86 3.00 -13.99 1.38
CA GLY A 86 2.05 -13.14 0.69
C GLY A 86 0.61 -13.56 0.92
N TYR A 87 -0.26 -12.55 0.88
CA TYR A 87 -1.70 -12.71 1.00
C TYR A 87 -2.44 -11.90 -0.06
N MET A 88 -3.58 -12.42 -0.50
CA MET A 88 -4.50 -11.72 -1.38
C MET A 88 -5.92 -11.79 -0.83
N TRP A 89 -6.74 -10.84 -1.24
CA TRP A 89 -8.17 -10.79 -0.91
C TRP A 89 -8.99 -10.83 -2.17
N LEU A 90 -10.04 -11.66 -2.15
CA LEU A 90 -10.93 -11.88 -3.28
C LEU A 90 -12.36 -11.47 -2.94
N ASP A 91 -13.01 -10.85 -3.91
CA ASP A 91 -14.46 -10.69 -3.99
C ASP A 91 -15.00 -11.68 -5.02
N GLY A 92 -15.48 -12.82 -4.54
CA GLY A 92 -15.75 -13.99 -5.39
C GLY A 92 -14.49 -14.46 -6.12
N LYS A 93 -14.44 -14.27 -7.44
CA LYS A 93 -13.28 -14.59 -8.28
C LYS A 93 -12.41 -13.39 -8.65
N ASN A 94 -12.73 -12.19 -8.13
CA ASN A 94 -12.02 -10.97 -8.48
C ASN A 94 -10.99 -10.62 -7.41
N LEU A 95 -9.75 -10.33 -7.84
CA LEU A 95 -8.72 -9.82 -6.95
C LEU A 95 -9.09 -8.41 -6.51
N VAL A 96 -9.15 -8.20 -5.21
CA VAL A 96 -9.36 -6.90 -4.57
C VAL A 96 -8.02 -6.22 -4.34
N CYS A 97 -7.13 -6.91 -3.63
CA CYS A 97 -5.81 -6.41 -3.28
C CYS A 97 -4.89 -7.56 -2.89
N HIS A 98 -3.60 -7.26 -2.78
CA HIS A 98 -2.60 -8.19 -2.27
C HIS A 98 -1.50 -7.46 -1.49
N VAL A 99 -0.79 -8.21 -0.67
CA VAL A 99 0.42 -7.78 0.02
C VAL A 99 1.43 -8.91 0.07
N GLY A 100 2.69 -8.58 -0.17
CA GLY A 100 3.82 -9.49 -0.05
C GLY A 100 4.88 -8.96 0.90
N SER A 101 5.57 -9.88 1.56
CA SER A 101 6.69 -9.57 2.44
C SER A 101 7.90 -10.45 2.16
N CYS A 102 9.08 -9.95 2.51
CA CYS A 102 10.30 -10.74 2.60
C CYS A 102 10.96 -10.55 3.97
N GLU A 103 11.37 -11.64 4.59
CA GLU A 103 12.21 -11.66 5.78
C GLU A 103 13.64 -11.99 5.37
N TYR A 104 14.57 -11.08 5.58
CA TYR A 104 16.01 -11.35 5.43
C TYR A 104 16.51 -12.19 6.61
N LEU A 105 17.25 -13.28 6.33
CA LEU A 105 17.58 -14.29 7.33
C LEU A 105 18.79 -13.93 8.18
N ASP A 106 19.63 -13.03 7.70
CA ASP A 106 20.84 -12.55 8.39
C ASP A 106 20.54 -11.57 9.50
N ASP A 107 19.69 -10.57 9.25
CA ASP A 107 19.36 -9.50 10.19
C ASP A 107 17.93 -9.56 10.72
N LYS A 108 17.14 -10.54 10.25
CA LYS A 108 15.71 -10.73 10.60
C LYS A 108 14.80 -9.56 10.29
N THR A 109 15.20 -8.68 9.37
CA THR A 109 14.36 -7.58 8.93
C THR A 109 13.22 -8.09 8.04
N LYS A 110 12.00 -7.59 8.28
CA LYS A 110 10.82 -7.92 7.47
C LYS A 110 10.37 -6.70 6.67
N TRP A 111 10.31 -6.87 5.36
CA TRP A 111 10.02 -5.83 4.38
C TRP A 111 8.68 -6.05 3.70
N ILE A 112 7.92 -4.97 3.50
CA ILE A 112 6.83 -4.96 2.54
C ILE A 112 7.46 -4.85 1.15
N VAL A 113 7.29 -5.87 0.30
CA VAL A 113 7.88 -5.93 -1.05
C VAL A 113 6.88 -5.69 -2.15
N SER A 114 5.60 -5.89 -1.86
CA SER A 114 4.49 -5.62 -2.78
C SER A 114 3.25 -5.26 -1.99
N LEU A 115 2.55 -4.22 -2.42
CA LEU A 115 1.26 -3.82 -1.88
C LEU A 115 0.47 -3.15 -3.00
N GLU A 116 -0.66 -3.73 -3.38
CA GLU A 116 -1.47 -3.20 -4.46
C GLU A 116 -2.97 -3.42 -4.20
N ILE A 117 -3.77 -2.44 -4.63
CA ILE A 117 -5.22 -2.52 -4.69
C ILE A 117 -5.62 -2.42 -6.16
N THR A 118 -6.44 -3.36 -6.64
CA THR A 118 -6.86 -3.37 -8.03
C THR A 118 -7.79 -2.20 -8.34
N LYS A 119 -7.76 -1.72 -9.57
CA LYS A 119 -8.41 -0.47 -10.02
C LYS A 119 -9.86 -0.32 -9.56
N ASN A 120 -10.64 -1.39 -9.57
CA ASN A 120 -12.07 -1.33 -9.24
C ASN A 120 -12.35 -1.11 -7.74
N TYR A 121 -11.35 -1.34 -6.88
CA TYR A 121 -11.45 -1.25 -5.43
C TYR A 121 -10.66 -0.09 -4.84
N LYS A 122 -10.01 0.73 -5.69
CA LYS A 122 -9.34 1.96 -5.26
C LYS A 122 -10.34 3.02 -4.80
N GLY A 123 -9.95 3.83 -3.81
CA GLY A 123 -10.77 4.90 -3.25
C GLY A 123 -11.75 4.45 -2.15
N HIS A 124 -11.61 3.22 -1.64
CA HIS A 124 -12.49 2.65 -0.62
C HIS A 124 -11.83 2.49 0.77
N GLY A 125 -10.67 3.11 0.99
CA GLY A 125 -9.95 3.10 2.28
C GLY A 125 -9.25 1.77 2.60
N LEU A 126 -8.91 0.96 1.59
CA LEU A 126 -8.27 -0.34 1.79
C LEU A 126 -6.75 -0.25 2.02
N SER A 127 -6.07 0.80 1.52
CA SER A 127 -4.61 0.92 1.61
C SER A 127 -4.11 0.89 3.04
N LYS A 128 -4.71 1.69 3.92
CA LYS A 128 -4.35 1.73 5.34
C LYS A 128 -4.59 0.41 6.04
N GLN A 129 -5.70 -0.28 5.70
CA GLN A 129 -6.01 -1.59 6.26
C GLN A 129 -5.00 -2.65 5.80
N LEU A 130 -4.53 -2.55 4.55
CA LEU A 130 -3.55 -3.47 3.99
C LEU A 130 -2.16 -3.26 4.61
N ILE A 131 -1.75 -1.99 4.81
CA ILE A 131 -0.51 -1.65 5.54
C ILE A 131 -0.62 -2.15 7.00
N ASP A 132 -1.76 -1.93 7.65
CA ASP A 132 -2.01 -2.40 9.01
C ASP A 132 -1.87 -3.93 9.12
N TYR A 133 -2.38 -4.65 8.12
CA TYR A 133 -2.21 -6.09 8.03
C TYR A 133 -0.74 -6.49 7.89
N ALA A 134 0.02 -5.84 7.00
CA ALA A 134 1.45 -6.09 6.81
C ALA A 134 2.25 -5.85 8.10
N VAL A 135 1.97 -4.76 8.80
CA VAL A 135 2.68 -4.39 10.04
C VAL A 135 2.29 -5.28 11.20
N LYS A 136 1.01 -5.54 11.42
CA LYS A 136 0.51 -6.25 12.62
C LYS A 136 0.52 -7.77 12.50
N ASN A 137 0.22 -8.30 11.29
CA ASN A 137 0.08 -9.74 11.08
C ASN A 137 1.29 -10.37 10.40
N MET A 138 2.01 -9.62 9.55
CA MET A 138 3.23 -10.09 8.90
C MET A 138 4.50 -9.54 9.57
N GLU A 139 4.35 -8.65 10.57
CA GLU A 139 5.42 -8.02 11.35
C GLU A 139 6.42 -7.21 10.51
N CYS A 140 5.97 -6.69 9.36
CA CYS A 140 6.80 -5.89 8.49
C CYS A 140 7.07 -4.52 9.12
N LYS A 141 8.34 -4.11 9.13
CA LYS A 141 8.76 -2.80 9.65
C LYS A 141 9.51 -1.96 8.63
N TYR A 142 9.86 -2.54 7.50
CA TYR A 142 10.65 -1.91 6.45
C TYR A 142 9.90 -1.92 5.12
N LEU A 143 10.15 -0.92 4.30
CA LEU A 143 9.71 -0.85 2.92
C LEU A 143 10.63 0.04 2.09
N SER A 144 10.52 -0.07 0.78
CA SER A 144 11.09 0.89 -0.15
C SER A 144 9.99 1.47 -1.05
N VAL A 145 10.12 2.74 -1.41
CA VAL A 145 9.17 3.42 -2.29
C VAL A 145 9.91 4.28 -3.30
N ASP A 146 9.49 4.22 -4.55
CA ASP A 146 10.04 5.06 -5.62
C ASP A 146 9.79 6.55 -5.32
N LYS A 147 10.81 7.40 -5.53
CA LYS A 147 10.72 8.85 -5.30
C LYS A 147 9.68 9.54 -6.18
N SER A 148 9.33 8.94 -7.32
CA SER A 148 8.25 9.43 -8.18
C SER A 148 6.87 9.10 -7.61
N ASN A 149 6.73 8.06 -6.78
CA ASN A 149 5.47 7.67 -6.15
C ASN A 149 5.20 8.48 -4.87
N LYS A 150 4.92 9.78 -5.06
CA LYS A 150 4.68 10.73 -3.96
C LYS A 150 3.51 10.33 -3.09
N LEU A 151 2.51 9.71 -3.70
CA LEU A 151 1.29 9.30 -3.02
C LEU A 151 1.57 8.15 -2.04
N ALA A 152 2.21 7.08 -2.48
CA ALA A 152 2.60 5.99 -1.60
C ALA A 152 3.51 6.49 -0.47
N LYS A 153 4.48 7.38 -0.79
CA LYS A 153 5.36 8.00 0.21
C LYS A 153 4.55 8.72 1.29
N MET A 154 3.54 9.48 0.90
CA MET A 154 2.68 10.23 1.84
C MET A 154 1.90 9.29 2.77
N ILE A 155 1.31 8.18 2.25
CA ILE A 155 0.62 7.20 3.09
C ILE A 155 1.56 6.59 4.12
N TYR A 156 2.76 6.19 3.68
CA TYR A 156 3.72 5.57 4.59
C TYR A 156 4.18 6.54 5.66
N ASP A 157 4.38 7.83 5.31
CA ASP A 157 4.68 8.88 6.30
C ASP A 157 3.54 9.04 7.32
N GLU A 158 2.29 9.09 6.86
CA GLU A 158 1.10 9.21 7.72
C GLU A 158 0.93 7.97 8.62
N TYR A 159 1.27 6.79 8.13
CA TYR A 159 1.23 5.57 8.94
C TYR A 159 2.31 5.57 10.02
N GLY A 160 3.36 6.36 9.87
CA GLY A 160 4.45 6.50 10.83
C GLY A 160 5.82 6.01 10.34
N PHE A 161 5.91 5.47 9.12
CA PHE A 161 7.20 5.13 8.53
C PHE A 161 8.08 6.39 8.37
N LYS A 162 9.39 6.24 8.60
CA LYS A 162 10.37 7.32 8.44
C LYS A 162 11.47 6.90 7.47
N VAL A 163 11.91 7.82 6.63
CA VAL A 163 13.05 7.60 5.75
C VAL A 163 14.30 7.48 6.63
N TYR A 164 15.02 6.37 6.51
CA TYR A 164 16.31 6.17 7.18
C TYR A 164 17.48 6.12 6.20
N GLN A 165 17.18 5.84 4.93
CA GLN A 165 18.16 5.82 3.84
C GLN A 165 17.46 6.18 2.53
N GLU A 166 18.21 6.74 1.57
CA GLU A 166 17.74 6.98 0.21
C GLU A 166 18.87 6.82 -0.80
N ASP A 167 18.50 6.51 -2.03
CA ASP A 167 19.37 6.54 -3.19
C ASP A 167 18.81 7.49 -4.27
N LYS A 168 19.28 7.38 -5.52
CA LYS A 168 18.81 8.23 -6.61
C LYS A 168 17.33 8.05 -6.95
N LYS A 169 16.75 6.85 -6.71
CA LYS A 169 15.40 6.47 -7.13
C LYS A 169 14.47 6.16 -5.98
N MET A 170 14.97 5.64 -4.88
CA MET A 170 14.18 5.07 -3.80
C MET A 170 14.35 5.82 -2.49
N TYR A 171 13.27 5.86 -1.71
CA TYR A 171 13.31 6.04 -0.26
C TYR A 171 13.24 4.67 0.41
N TYR A 172 14.08 4.42 1.39
CA TYR A 172 14.01 3.28 2.29
C TYR A 172 13.44 3.77 3.61
N MET A 173 12.35 3.16 4.03
CA MET A 173 11.56 3.64 5.16
C MET A 173 11.37 2.55 6.21
N THR A 174 11.27 2.94 7.48
CA THR A 174 11.10 2.02 8.60
C THR A 174 10.20 2.60 9.70
N LEU A 175 9.60 1.69 10.48
CA LEU A 175 8.94 1.97 11.75
C LEU A 175 9.89 1.80 12.94
N ASP A 176 11.08 1.23 12.75
CA ASP A 176 12.03 1.06 13.83
C ASP A 176 12.72 2.39 14.18
N THR A 177 12.86 2.65 15.49
CA THR A 177 13.55 3.84 16.00
C THR A 177 15.06 3.77 15.81
N ASN A 178 15.62 2.54 15.69
CA ASN A 178 17.01 2.25 15.45
C ASN A 178 17.14 1.30 14.25
N PRO A 179 17.06 1.81 13.02
CA PRO A 179 17.10 0.97 11.83
C PRO A 179 18.47 0.32 11.65
N VAL A 180 18.46 -0.93 11.18
CA VAL A 180 19.65 -1.61 10.72
C VAL A 180 20.20 -0.86 9.53
N LYS A 181 21.43 -0.36 9.62
CA LYS A 181 22.14 0.26 8.50
C LYS A 181 22.83 -0.85 7.71
N SER A 182 22.36 -1.08 6.49
CA SER A 182 23.04 -1.93 5.52
C SER A 182 24.30 -1.27 4.98
#